data_0496376ff6e3a6942ae22679d7cab8dd
#
_entry.id   0496376ff6e3a6942ae22679d7cab8dd
#
_cell.length_a   1.000
_cell.length_b   1.000
_cell.length_c   1.000
_cell.angle_alpha   90.00
_cell.angle_beta   90.00
_cell.angle_gamma   90.00
#
_symmetry.space_group_name_H-M   'P 1'
#
loop_
_entity.id
_entity.type
_entity.pdbx_description
1 polymer ?
#
loop_
_entity_poly.entity_id
_entity_poly.type
_entity_poly.pdbx_seq_one_letter_code
_entity_poly.pdbx_strand_id
1 'polypeptide(L)'
;MKKACIALTVIFLLSSLLTVCFGAAVGAREIRSILDGDSSWNHLLDSIKSWHEHGTGQFLGETHMQFPVDSSKPVRLFFDFAKVSVLSTPDQSASMYVRYYGKNSVDDLSSLPYAEQEDGALHLGLHLPDQNSFTEITVEIYLPMAKYTALNAEVGVGSLTVENLQFGALVSSVKVGNTCLKRTSADSVKLVAATGNLAWEDGSRVLKSLSMHTEVGNIQLAWATGDGFRLAYQIGSGKLKNQFEGAVTEQTGSQHESSKGTLTSGDESRAIELSASTGDISLTSFSTKE
;
A
#
# COMPACT_ATOMS: atom_id res chain seq x y z
N MET A 1 -19.26 -29.79 -4.71
CA MET A 1 -18.54 -29.14 -5.84
C MET A 1 -19.19 -27.86 -6.33
N LYS A 2 -20.50 -27.79 -6.66
CA LYS A 2 -21.14 -26.54 -7.15
C LYS A 2 -21.05 -25.34 -6.18
N LYS A 3 -21.21 -25.56 -4.85
CA LYS A 3 -21.13 -24.48 -3.84
C LYS A 3 -19.71 -23.92 -3.68
N ALA A 4 -18.69 -24.76 -3.80
CA ALA A 4 -17.29 -24.32 -3.74
C ALA A 4 -16.87 -23.51 -4.98
N CYS A 5 -17.34 -23.90 -6.20
CA CYS A 5 -17.10 -23.13 -7.41
C CYS A 5 -17.78 -21.73 -7.36
N ILE A 6 -19.01 -21.64 -6.82
CA ILE A 6 -19.71 -20.38 -6.67
C ILE A 6 -18.95 -19.48 -5.68
N ALA A 7 -18.49 -20.01 -4.56
CA ALA A 7 -17.70 -19.24 -3.59
C ALA A 7 -16.39 -18.71 -4.20
N LEU A 8 -15.68 -19.54 -4.97
CA LEU A 8 -14.43 -19.12 -5.64
C LEU A 8 -14.68 -18.04 -6.72
N THR A 9 -15.76 -18.18 -7.50
CA THR A 9 -16.13 -17.20 -8.54
C THR A 9 -16.52 -15.87 -7.91
N VAL A 10 -17.18 -15.88 -6.78
CA VAL A 10 -17.59 -14.67 -6.04
C VAL A 10 -16.38 -14.00 -5.40
N ILE A 11 -15.43 -14.75 -4.84
CA ILE A 11 -14.16 -14.22 -4.33
C ILE A 11 -13.36 -13.58 -5.48
N PHE A 12 -13.34 -14.19 -6.65
CA PHE A 12 -12.65 -13.66 -7.83
C PHE A 12 -13.31 -12.39 -8.39
N LEU A 13 -14.65 -12.34 -8.42
CA LEU A 13 -15.42 -11.15 -8.78
C LEU A 13 -15.22 -10.02 -7.75
N LEU A 14 -15.16 -10.34 -6.46
CA LEU A 14 -14.85 -9.39 -5.41
C LEU A 14 -13.42 -8.85 -5.54
N SER A 15 -12.42 -9.69 -5.80
CA SER A 15 -11.05 -9.21 -5.99
C SER A 15 -10.90 -8.32 -7.23
N SER A 16 -11.57 -8.65 -8.34
CA SER A 16 -11.56 -7.82 -9.55
C SER A 16 -12.39 -6.54 -9.41
N LEU A 17 -13.52 -6.59 -8.70
CA LEU A 17 -14.33 -5.39 -8.38
C LEU A 17 -13.62 -4.49 -7.38
N LEU A 18 -12.95 -5.07 -6.38
CA LEU A 18 -12.09 -4.38 -5.43
C LEU A 18 -10.94 -3.64 -6.13
N THR A 19 -10.38 -4.20 -7.19
CA THR A 19 -9.29 -3.57 -7.96
C THR A 19 -9.78 -2.37 -8.79
N VAL A 20 -11.04 -2.36 -9.22
CA VAL A 20 -11.62 -1.30 -10.07
C VAL A 20 -12.30 -0.20 -9.26
N CYS A 21 -12.79 -0.48 -8.04
CA CYS A 21 -13.67 0.41 -7.28
C CYS A 21 -13.04 1.03 -6.03
N PHE A 22 -11.74 0.79 -5.73
CA PHE A 22 -11.10 1.33 -4.53
C PHE A 22 -10.74 2.81 -4.62
N GLY A 23 -11.74 3.61 -4.80
CA GLY A 23 -11.76 5.03 -4.49
C GLY A 23 -12.68 5.38 -3.33
N ALA A 24 -13.28 4.41 -2.63
CA ALA A 24 -14.27 4.74 -1.62
C ALA A 24 -14.30 3.72 -0.46
N ALA A 25 -14.59 4.20 0.68
CA ALA A 25 -14.55 3.56 1.97
C ALA A 25 -15.58 2.44 2.15
N VAL A 26 -15.11 1.22 2.28
CA VAL A 26 -15.85 0.21 3.05
C VAL A 26 -15.36 0.34 4.49
N GLY A 27 -16.23 0.68 5.41
CA GLY A 27 -15.87 0.77 6.82
C GLY A 27 -15.24 -0.55 7.30
N ALA A 28 -14.16 -0.48 8.07
CA ALA A 28 -13.47 -1.66 8.61
C ALA A 28 -14.43 -2.64 9.34
N ARG A 29 -15.58 -2.16 9.77
CA ARG A 29 -16.63 -2.93 10.43
C ARG A 29 -17.39 -3.85 9.46
N GLU A 30 -17.62 -3.41 8.21
CA GLU A 30 -18.32 -4.22 7.20
C GLU A 30 -17.42 -5.33 6.66
N ILE A 31 -16.14 -5.04 6.47
CA ILE A 31 -15.16 -6.07 6.09
C ILE A 31 -15.01 -7.13 7.17
N ARG A 32 -15.00 -6.73 8.43
CA ARG A 32 -14.92 -7.67 9.56
C ARG A 32 -16.15 -8.57 9.64
N SER A 33 -17.37 -8.02 9.41
CA SER A 33 -18.59 -8.82 9.38
C SER A 33 -18.64 -9.80 8.21
N ILE A 34 -18.02 -9.46 7.07
CA ILE A 34 -17.90 -10.34 5.91
C ILE A 34 -16.92 -11.49 6.20
N LEU A 35 -15.78 -11.19 6.84
CA LEU A 35 -14.77 -12.17 7.22
C LEU A 35 -15.26 -13.10 8.33
N ASP A 36 -16.07 -12.60 9.26
CA ASP A 36 -16.65 -13.36 10.36
C ASP A 36 -17.89 -14.21 9.93
N GLY A 37 -18.30 -14.13 8.65
CA GLY A 37 -19.36 -14.97 8.08
C GLY A 37 -20.78 -14.60 8.47
N ASP A 38 -20.98 -13.48 9.15
CA ASP A 38 -22.28 -13.09 9.77
C ASP A 38 -23.12 -12.12 8.93
N SER A 39 -22.59 -11.65 7.78
CA SER A 39 -23.31 -10.74 6.90
C SER A 39 -24.06 -11.46 5.78
N SER A 40 -25.35 -11.18 5.63
CA SER A 40 -26.08 -11.62 4.45
C SER A 40 -25.50 -10.89 3.21
N TRP A 41 -25.28 -11.62 2.13
CA TRP A 41 -24.80 -11.10 0.83
C TRP A 41 -25.62 -9.90 0.31
N ASN A 42 -26.87 -9.78 0.75
CA ASN A 42 -27.74 -8.66 0.42
C ASN A 42 -27.24 -7.33 1.01
N HIS A 43 -26.71 -7.35 2.24
CA HIS A 43 -26.10 -6.15 2.85
C HIS A 43 -24.88 -5.67 2.07
N LEU A 44 -24.03 -6.60 1.59
CA LEU A 44 -22.88 -6.26 0.78
C LEU A 44 -23.30 -5.68 -0.57
N LEU A 45 -24.29 -6.29 -1.23
CA LEU A 45 -24.80 -5.80 -2.52
C LEU A 45 -25.52 -4.45 -2.38
N ASP A 46 -26.21 -4.20 -1.27
CA ASP A 46 -26.83 -2.91 -0.99
C ASP A 46 -25.79 -1.84 -0.67
N SER A 47 -24.72 -2.18 0.04
CA SER A 47 -23.57 -1.29 0.25
C SER A 47 -22.87 -0.96 -1.07
N ILE A 48 -22.64 -1.95 -1.94
CA ILE A 48 -22.04 -1.74 -3.27
C ILE A 48 -22.94 -0.88 -4.17
N LYS A 49 -24.25 -1.10 -4.15
CA LYS A 49 -25.22 -0.28 -4.89
C LYS A 49 -25.26 1.15 -4.37
N SER A 50 -25.30 1.32 -3.04
CA SER A 50 -25.28 2.65 -2.43
C SER A 50 -24.01 3.43 -2.77
N TRP A 51 -22.92 2.74 -3.04
CA TRP A 51 -21.67 3.28 -3.52
C TRP A 51 -21.72 3.82 -4.94
N HIS A 52 -22.40 3.10 -5.84
CA HIS A 52 -22.55 3.49 -7.25
C HIS A 52 -23.56 4.62 -7.45
N GLU A 53 -24.55 4.70 -6.58
CA GLU A 53 -25.62 5.71 -6.64
C GLU A 53 -25.28 7.00 -5.89
N HIS A 54 -24.36 6.97 -4.92
CA HIS A 54 -23.93 8.14 -4.16
C HIS A 54 -22.48 8.45 -4.50
N GLY A 55 -22.29 9.21 -5.54
CA GLY A 55 -20.98 9.77 -5.89
C GLY A 55 -20.23 10.33 -4.66
N THR A 56 -18.94 10.46 -4.78
CA THR A 56 -18.01 11.03 -3.80
C THR A 56 -18.69 11.98 -2.82
N GLY A 57 -18.55 11.72 -1.52
CA GLY A 57 -19.17 12.55 -0.49
C GLY A 57 -18.93 14.04 -0.70
N GLN A 58 -19.77 14.88 -0.15
CA GLN A 58 -19.61 16.33 -0.22
C GLN A 58 -18.25 16.70 0.40
N PHE A 59 -17.54 17.64 -0.20
CA PHE A 59 -16.35 18.24 0.41
C PHE A 59 -16.75 18.95 1.72
N LEU A 60 -16.16 18.52 2.82
CA LEU A 60 -16.43 19.04 4.16
C LEU A 60 -15.47 20.15 4.55
N GLY A 61 -14.25 20.11 4.05
CA GLY A 61 -13.20 21.07 4.33
C GLY A 61 -11.80 20.48 4.20
N GLU A 62 -10.82 21.33 4.49
CA GLU A 62 -9.41 20.94 4.50
C GLU A 62 -8.70 21.52 5.73
N THR A 63 -7.63 20.86 6.14
CA THR A 63 -6.74 21.32 7.20
C THR A 63 -5.30 21.27 6.71
N HIS A 64 -4.50 22.20 7.24
CA HIS A 64 -3.06 22.28 6.96
C HIS A 64 -2.32 22.48 8.28
N MET A 65 -1.27 21.69 8.50
CA MET A 65 -0.36 21.88 9.62
C MET A 65 1.09 21.80 9.16
N GLN A 66 1.94 22.59 9.79
CA GLN A 66 3.39 22.50 9.68
C GLN A 66 3.97 21.94 10.97
N PHE A 67 5.03 21.16 10.86
CA PHE A 67 5.68 20.54 11.99
C PHE A 67 7.19 20.40 11.78
N PRO A 68 7.97 20.43 12.86
CA PRO A 68 9.40 20.16 12.76
C PRO A 68 9.64 18.67 12.50
N VAL A 69 10.61 18.37 11.65
CA VAL A 69 11.06 17.01 11.41
C VAL A 69 12.56 16.91 11.57
N ASP A 70 12.99 15.84 12.22
CA ASP A 70 14.40 15.46 12.37
C ASP A 70 14.63 14.15 11.61
N SER A 71 15.37 14.21 10.50
CA SER A 71 15.62 13.05 9.64
C SER A 71 16.42 11.93 10.33
N SER A 72 17.10 12.23 11.44
CA SER A 72 17.78 11.24 12.27
C SER A 72 16.83 10.39 13.10
N LYS A 73 15.56 10.76 13.18
CA LYS A 73 14.51 10.05 13.91
C LYS A 73 13.57 9.33 12.96
N PRO A 74 12.96 8.21 13.39
CA PRO A 74 11.92 7.54 12.63
C PRO A 74 10.67 8.42 12.46
N VAL A 75 10.03 8.30 11.30
CA VAL A 75 8.67 8.84 11.05
C VAL A 75 7.69 7.68 11.12
N ARG A 76 6.62 7.82 11.90
CA ARG A 76 5.55 6.84 12.05
C ARG A 76 4.24 7.43 11.58
N LEU A 77 3.57 6.73 10.67
CA LEU A 77 2.27 7.12 10.13
C LEU A 77 1.22 6.13 10.61
N PHE A 78 0.12 6.64 11.13
CA PHE A 78 -1.00 5.83 11.56
C PHE A 78 -2.31 6.43 11.05
N PHE A 79 -2.97 5.74 10.12
CA PHE A 79 -4.24 6.14 9.53
C PHE A 79 -5.19 4.95 9.45
N ASP A 80 -6.27 4.99 10.22
CA ASP A 80 -7.30 3.93 10.14
C ASP A 80 -7.98 3.93 8.78
N PHE A 81 -8.20 5.14 8.22
CA PHE A 81 -8.94 5.34 6.99
C PHE A 81 -8.44 6.59 6.26
N ALA A 82 -7.61 6.41 5.22
CA ALA A 82 -7.14 7.51 4.38
C ALA A 82 -6.45 7.05 3.09
N LYS A 83 -6.46 7.90 2.07
CA LYS A 83 -5.49 7.87 0.97
C LYS A 83 -4.30 8.75 1.35
N VAL A 84 -3.15 8.15 1.60
CA VAL A 84 -1.95 8.82 2.11
C VAL A 84 -0.90 8.93 1.02
N SER A 85 -0.39 10.12 0.79
CA SER A 85 0.76 10.40 -0.08
C SER A 85 1.87 11.05 0.72
N VAL A 86 3.06 10.45 0.70
CA VAL A 86 4.27 11.01 1.33
C VAL A 86 5.21 11.44 0.23
N LEU A 87 5.43 12.73 0.14
CA LEU A 87 6.10 13.39 -0.97
C LEU A 87 7.32 14.17 -0.47
N SER A 88 8.34 14.30 -1.31
CA SER A 88 9.45 15.20 -1.00
C SER A 88 9.09 16.67 -1.27
N THR A 89 9.64 17.57 -0.46
CA THR A 89 9.59 19.00 -0.69
C THR A 89 11.00 19.61 -0.66
N PRO A 90 11.28 20.65 -1.47
CA PRO A 90 12.51 21.43 -1.34
C PRO A 90 12.52 22.31 -0.09
N ASP A 91 11.38 22.53 0.54
CA ASP A 91 11.25 23.33 1.76
C ASP A 91 11.94 22.64 2.93
N GLN A 92 12.39 23.45 3.91
CA GLN A 92 13.06 22.91 5.12
C GLN A 92 12.07 22.46 6.20
N SER A 93 10.81 22.84 6.09
CA SER A 93 9.74 22.46 7.02
C SER A 93 8.85 21.39 6.42
N ALA A 94 8.47 20.42 7.25
CA ALA A 94 7.48 19.42 6.88
C ALA A 94 6.06 19.97 7.04
N SER A 95 5.13 19.45 6.24
CA SER A 95 3.73 19.82 6.33
C SER A 95 2.81 18.65 6.02
N MET A 96 1.58 18.73 6.53
CA MET A 96 0.51 17.79 6.24
C MET A 96 -0.75 18.56 5.84
N TYR A 97 -1.30 18.19 4.69
CA TYR A 97 -2.58 18.67 4.16
C TYR A 97 -3.57 17.55 4.22
N VAL A 98 -4.75 17.81 4.75
CA VAL A 98 -5.81 16.81 4.83
C VAL A 98 -7.09 17.38 4.23
N ARG A 99 -7.69 16.64 3.29
CA ARG A 99 -9.00 16.96 2.70
C ARG A 99 -10.01 15.91 3.12
N TYR A 100 -11.16 16.38 3.56
CA TYR A 100 -12.22 15.56 4.11
C TYR A 100 -13.45 15.59 3.21
N TYR A 101 -13.99 14.41 2.94
CA TYR A 101 -15.24 14.24 2.21
C TYR A 101 -16.19 13.36 3.02
N GLY A 102 -17.47 13.70 3.07
CA GLY A 102 -18.43 12.97 3.90
C GLY A 102 -19.87 13.34 3.60
N LYS A 103 -20.77 12.78 4.39
CA LYS A 103 -22.22 13.02 4.27
C LYS A 103 -22.73 14.07 5.26
N ASN A 104 -22.08 14.19 6.40
CA ASN A 104 -22.46 15.07 7.49
C ASN A 104 -21.38 16.09 7.77
N SER A 105 -21.77 17.30 8.20
CA SER A 105 -20.82 18.28 8.70
C SER A 105 -20.10 17.76 9.96
N VAL A 106 -18.83 18.09 10.07
CA VAL A 106 -18.03 17.83 11.27
C VAL A 106 -17.63 19.19 11.84
N ASP A 107 -17.90 19.42 13.12
CA ASP A 107 -17.82 20.75 13.73
C ASP A 107 -16.38 21.30 13.80
N ASP A 108 -15.39 20.44 14.01
CA ASP A 108 -13.99 20.88 14.10
C ASP A 108 -13.04 19.90 13.36
N LEU A 109 -12.77 20.19 12.11
CA LEU A 109 -11.80 19.44 11.32
C LEU A 109 -10.35 19.75 11.71
N SER A 110 -10.09 20.91 12.31
CA SER A 110 -8.73 21.38 12.62
C SER A 110 -8.06 20.61 13.76
N SER A 111 -8.85 19.98 14.62
CA SER A 111 -8.37 19.15 15.72
C SER A 111 -8.08 17.70 15.34
N LEU A 112 -8.41 17.28 14.12
CA LEU A 112 -8.25 15.88 13.69
C LEU A 112 -6.81 15.47 13.36
N PRO A 113 -6.01 16.27 12.61
CA PRO A 113 -4.62 15.90 12.33
C PRO A 113 -3.71 16.15 13.53
N TYR A 114 -2.77 15.25 13.75
CA TYR A 114 -1.75 15.42 14.76
C TYR A 114 -0.34 15.15 14.22
N ALA A 115 0.65 15.82 14.84
CA ALA A 115 2.08 15.61 14.65
C ALA A 115 2.79 15.69 16.00
N GLU A 116 3.15 14.55 16.55
CA GLU A 116 3.65 14.44 17.92
C GLU A 116 5.03 13.79 17.95
N GLN A 117 5.90 14.33 18.83
CA GLN A 117 7.21 13.73 19.11
C GLN A 117 7.08 12.83 20.33
N GLU A 118 7.09 11.51 20.12
CA GLU A 118 6.95 10.53 21.20
C GLU A 118 7.95 9.38 20.97
N ASP A 119 8.54 8.87 22.06
CA ASP A 119 9.50 7.74 22.03
C ASP A 119 10.64 7.89 21.01
N GLY A 120 11.10 9.12 20.81
CA GLY A 120 12.17 9.41 19.85
C GLY A 120 11.77 9.30 18.38
N ALA A 121 10.47 9.25 18.06
CA ALA A 121 9.92 9.22 16.71
C ALA A 121 8.94 10.37 16.49
N LEU A 122 8.73 10.77 15.23
CA LEU A 122 7.65 11.66 14.83
C LEU A 122 6.43 10.82 14.46
N HIS A 123 5.33 11.00 15.18
CA HIS A 123 4.05 10.34 14.94
C HIS A 123 3.11 11.28 14.19
N LEU A 124 2.58 10.85 13.07
CA LEU A 124 1.61 11.57 12.25
C LEU A 124 0.36 10.72 12.05
N GLY A 125 -0.80 11.33 12.19
CA GLY A 125 -2.07 10.60 12.00
C GLY A 125 -3.29 11.50 12.12
N LEU A 126 -4.46 10.86 12.28
CA LEU A 126 -5.74 11.52 12.45
C LEU A 126 -6.49 10.94 13.65
N HIS A 127 -7.00 11.80 14.52
CA HIS A 127 -7.96 11.45 15.55
C HIS A 127 -9.38 11.53 15.00
N LEU A 128 -9.91 10.42 14.46
CA LEU A 128 -11.26 10.40 13.89
C LEU A 128 -12.29 10.05 14.97
N PRO A 129 -13.20 10.96 15.32
CA PRO A 129 -14.22 10.71 16.36
C PRO A 129 -15.23 9.66 15.91
N ASP A 130 -15.62 9.67 14.64
CA ASP A 130 -16.48 8.68 14.00
C ASP A 130 -16.07 8.50 12.53
N GLN A 131 -15.57 7.32 12.20
CA GLN A 131 -15.15 7.01 10.83
C GLN A 131 -16.32 7.02 9.84
N ASN A 132 -17.57 6.78 10.29
CA ASN A 132 -18.74 6.74 9.42
C ASN A 132 -19.15 8.14 8.92
N SER A 133 -18.66 9.19 9.51
CA SER A 133 -18.89 10.58 9.08
C SER A 133 -18.16 10.89 7.75
N PHE A 134 -17.09 10.15 7.45
CA PHE A 134 -16.27 10.39 6.28
C PHE A 134 -16.47 9.30 5.22
N THR A 135 -16.54 9.72 3.96
CA THR A 135 -16.56 8.82 2.80
C THR A 135 -15.18 8.70 2.16
N GLU A 136 -14.36 9.74 2.27
CA GLU A 136 -12.98 9.75 1.81
C GLU A 136 -12.18 10.76 2.63
N ILE A 137 -10.94 10.41 2.94
CA ILE A 137 -9.95 11.32 3.51
C ILE A 137 -8.69 11.19 2.66
N THR A 138 -8.20 12.33 2.17
CA THR A 138 -6.92 12.41 1.44
C THR A 138 -5.91 13.14 2.28
N VAL A 139 -4.75 12.52 2.49
CA VAL A 139 -3.65 13.07 3.27
C VAL A 139 -2.42 13.21 2.39
N GLU A 140 -1.87 14.40 2.30
CA GLU A 140 -0.59 14.68 1.64
C GLU A 140 0.41 15.16 2.69
N ILE A 141 1.49 14.39 2.86
CA ILE A 141 2.58 14.68 3.79
C ILE A 141 3.80 15.08 2.97
N TYR A 142 4.29 16.29 3.16
CA TYR A 142 5.47 16.80 2.51
C TYR A 142 6.63 16.76 3.49
N LEU A 143 7.68 16.00 3.14
CA LEU A 143 8.89 15.90 3.94
C LEU A 143 10.07 16.56 3.20
N PRO A 144 10.93 17.33 3.89
CA PRO A 144 12.16 17.86 3.32
C PRO A 144 13.00 16.78 2.65
N MET A 145 13.73 17.16 1.58
CA MET A 145 14.67 16.26 0.92
C MET A 145 15.82 15.91 1.86
N ALA A 146 15.76 14.71 2.44
CA ALA A 146 16.79 14.18 3.34
C ALA A 146 16.78 12.65 3.30
N LYS A 147 17.82 12.00 3.81
CA LYS A 147 17.78 10.57 4.13
C LYS A 147 17.25 10.40 5.55
N TYR A 148 16.03 9.87 5.66
CA TYR A 148 15.39 9.56 6.93
C TYR A 148 15.87 8.23 7.49
N THR A 149 15.98 8.13 8.81
CA THR A 149 16.35 6.87 9.47
C THR A 149 15.35 5.76 9.15
N ALA A 150 14.06 6.01 9.30
CA ALA A 150 13.03 5.06 8.94
C ALA A 150 11.68 5.75 8.65
N LEU A 151 10.86 5.09 7.82
CA LEU A 151 9.43 5.32 7.70
C LEU A 151 8.69 4.04 8.09
N ASN A 152 7.80 4.13 9.07
CA ASN A 152 6.87 3.07 9.44
C ASN A 152 5.44 3.58 9.20
N ALA A 153 4.73 2.97 8.25
CA ALA A 153 3.39 3.41 7.85
C ALA A 153 2.38 2.28 8.06
N GLU A 154 1.31 2.59 8.79
CA GLU A 154 0.16 1.71 8.98
C GLU A 154 -1.09 2.40 8.46
N VAL A 155 -1.78 1.75 7.51
CA VAL A 155 -3.06 2.21 6.95
C VAL A 155 -4.08 1.09 7.09
N GLY A 156 -5.18 1.36 7.76
CA GLY A 156 -6.27 0.41 7.91
C GLY A 156 -6.96 0.17 6.57
N VAL A 157 -7.67 1.18 6.08
CA VAL A 157 -8.34 1.15 4.78
C VAL A 157 -7.93 2.38 3.98
N GLY A 158 -7.45 2.17 2.75
CA GLY A 158 -7.02 3.27 1.88
C GLY A 158 -5.80 2.91 1.05
N SER A 159 -4.92 3.87 0.81
CA SER A 159 -3.70 3.64 0.03
C SER A 159 -2.53 4.41 0.61
N LEU A 160 -1.33 3.89 0.37
CA LEU A 160 -0.08 4.58 0.66
C LEU A 160 0.72 4.76 -0.62
N THR A 161 1.09 6.00 -0.91
CA THR A 161 2.07 6.33 -1.96
C THR A 161 3.25 7.04 -1.30
N VAL A 162 4.47 6.61 -1.61
CA VAL A 162 5.71 7.29 -1.17
C VAL A 162 6.52 7.64 -2.41
N GLU A 163 6.90 8.91 -2.52
CA GLU A 163 7.52 9.39 -3.76
C GLU A 163 8.70 10.34 -3.48
N ASN A 164 9.80 10.13 -4.22
CA ASN A 164 11.02 10.95 -4.22
C ASN A 164 11.70 11.11 -2.84
N LEU A 165 11.71 10.07 -2.02
CA LEU A 165 12.27 10.09 -0.67
C LEU A 165 13.35 9.03 -0.48
N GLN A 166 14.19 9.22 0.55
CA GLN A 166 15.26 8.29 0.91
C GLN A 166 15.15 7.86 2.36
N PHE A 167 15.29 6.55 2.62
CA PHE A 167 15.16 5.97 3.96
C PHE A 167 16.31 4.99 4.27
N GLY A 168 16.65 4.84 5.55
CA GLY A 168 17.41 3.68 6.02
C GLY A 168 16.52 2.43 6.01
N ALA A 169 15.31 2.52 6.58
CA ALA A 169 14.32 1.45 6.53
C ALA A 169 12.94 2.00 6.13
N LEU A 170 12.19 1.23 5.35
CA LEU A 170 10.80 1.54 5.03
C LEU A 170 9.94 0.31 5.32
N VAL A 171 8.98 0.47 6.21
CA VAL A 171 8.00 -0.57 6.54
C VAL A 171 6.60 -0.02 6.30
N SER A 172 5.82 -0.72 5.50
CA SER A 172 4.42 -0.38 5.25
C SER A 172 3.52 -1.58 5.52
N SER A 173 2.43 -1.34 6.23
CA SER A 173 1.35 -2.29 6.46
C SER A 173 0.02 -1.65 6.07
N VAL A 174 -0.63 -2.17 5.03
CA VAL A 174 -1.96 -1.73 4.59
C VAL A 174 -2.92 -2.91 4.73
N LYS A 175 -3.96 -2.77 5.54
CA LYS A 175 -4.93 -3.88 5.70
C LYS A 175 -5.75 -4.07 4.44
N VAL A 176 -6.37 -2.98 3.95
CA VAL A 176 -7.17 -3.01 2.71
C VAL A 176 -6.81 -1.80 1.86
N GLY A 177 -6.19 -2.06 0.71
CA GLY A 177 -5.79 -1.03 -0.24
C GLY A 177 -4.41 -1.22 -0.82
N ASN A 178 -3.89 -0.24 -1.52
CA ASN A 178 -2.67 -0.37 -2.30
C ASN A 178 -1.49 0.36 -1.66
N THR A 179 -0.30 -0.17 -1.84
CA THR A 179 0.96 0.53 -1.55
C THR A 179 1.75 0.72 -2.83
N CYS A 180 2.20 1.93 -3.08
CA CYS A 180 3.01 2.27 -4.24
C CYS A 180 4.24 3.08 -3.83
N LEU A 181 5.42 2.63 -4.23
CA LEU A 181 6.69 3.34 -4.04
C LEU A 181 7.23 3.80 -5.40
N LYS A 182 7.46 5.11 -5.54
CA LYS A 182 7.92 5.74 -6.78
C LYS A 182 9.19 6.53 -6.52
N ARG A 183 10.23 6.32 -7.32
CA ARG A 183 11.50 7.05 -7.21
C ARG A 183 12.01 7.17 -5.75
N THR A 184 11.73 6.13 -4.97
CA THR A 184 12.05 6.05 -3.55
C THR A 184 13.23 5.12 -3.35
N SER A 185 14.20 5.50 -2.52
CA SER A 185 15.33 4.64 -2.18
C SER A 185 15.36 4.30 -0.70
N ALA A 186 15.75 3.05 -0.38
CA ALA A 186 15.92 2.62 1.00
C ALA A 186 17.00 1.54 1.12
N ASP A 187 17.61 1.42 2.31
CA ASP A 187 18.54 0.31 2.56
C ASP A 187 17.73 -1.01 2.66
N SER A 188 16.60 -0.99 3.38
CA SER A 188 15.71 -2.14 3.49
C SER A 188 14.24 -1.72 3.39
N VAL A 189 13.44 -2.56 2.74
CA VAL A 189 12.01 -2.30 2.51
C VAL A 189 11.19 -3.54 2.86
N LYS A 190 10.10 -3.33 3.59
CA LYS A 190 9.08 -4.35 3.85
C LYS A 190 7.69 -3.78 3.58
N LEU A 191 6.99 -4.34 2.61
CA LEU A 191 5.62 -3.97 2.26
C LEU A 191 4.70 -5.15 2.53
N VAL A 192 3.61 -4.90 3.25
CA VAL A 192 2.59 -5.91 3.56
C VAL A 192 1.21 -5.36 3.25
N ALA A 193 0.40 -6.14 2.55
CA ALA A 193 -1.01 -5.88 2.38
C ALA A 193 -1.82 -7.15 2.71
N ALA A 194 -2.90 -7.04 3.46
CA ALA A 194 -3.83 -8.16 3.58
C ALA A 194 -4.66 -8.27 2.29
N THR A 195 -5.28 -7.17 1.85
CA THR A 195 -6.01 -7.12 0.58
C THR A 195 -5.61 -5.88 -0.19
N GLY A 196 -4.96 -6.07 -1.35
CA GLY A 196 -4.55 -4.97 -2.22
C GLY A 196 -3.25 -5.24 -2.96
N ASN A 197 -2.87 -4.29 -3.78
CA ASN A 197 -1.70 -4.42 -4.63
C ASN A 197 -0.49 -3.71 -4.02
N LEU A 198 0.67 -4.30 -4.23
CA LEU A 198 1.96 -3.72 -3.86
C LEU A 198 2.73 -3.40 -5.14
N ALA A 199 3.16 -2.16 -5.28
CA ALA A 199 3.92 -1.69 -6.43
C ALA A 199 5.24 -1.05 -6.00
N TRP A 200 6.33 -1.54 -6.60
CA TRP A 200 7.65 -0.95 -6.59
C TRP A 200 7.93 -0.46 -8.01
N GLU A 201 7.77 0.84 -8.22
CA GLU A 201 7.81 1.44 -9.55
C GLU A 201 9.21 1.93 -9.96
N ASP A 202 9.32 2.30 -11.22
CA ASP A 202 10.53 2.79 -11.86
C ASP A 202 11.21 3.91 -11.06
N GLY A 203 12.54 3.91 -11.05
CA GLY A 203 13.37 4.86 -10.32
C GLY A 203 13.48 4.58 -8.82
N SER A 204 12.76 3.59 -8.29
CA SER A 204 12.93 3.16 -6.90
C SER A 204 14.12 2.21 -6.76
N ARG A 205 14.86 2.31 -5.63
CA ARG A 205 16.07 1.51 -5.40
C ARG A 205 16.12 0.97 -3.97
N VAL A 206 16.50 -0.30 -3.83
CA VAL A 206 16.85 -0.90 -2.54
C VAL A 206 18.32 -1.29 -2.53
N LEU A 207 18.99 -1.08 -1.39
CA LEU A 207 20.44 -1.33 -1.29
C LEU A 207 20.76 -2.71 -0.70
N LYS A 208 19.87 -3.27 0.16
CA LYS A 208 20.10 -4.54 0.85
C LYS A 208 18.98 -5.55 0.63
N SER A 209 17.75 -5.21 1.03
CA SER A 209 16.65 -6.16 1.01
C SER A 209 15.30 -5.52 0.70
N LEU A 210 14.49 -6.23 -0.09
CA LEU A 210 13.10 -5.89 -0.39
C LEU A 210 12.22 -7.10 -0.09
N SER A 211 11.22 -6.94 0.77
CA SER A 211 10.20 -7.96 1.03
C SER A 211 8.82 -7.38 0.72
N MET A 212 8.06 -8.05 -0.14
CA MET A 212 6.69 -7.67 -0.49
C MET A 212 5.77 -8.87 -0.29
N HIS A 213 4.76 -8.71 0.54
CA HIS A 213 3.80 -9.76 0.87
C HIS A 213 2.37 -9.26 0.74
N THR A 214 1.52 -10.00 -0.01
CA THR A 214 0.07 -9.77 -0.04
C THR A 214 -0.69 -11.09 0.11
N GLU A 215 -1.77 -11.07 0.90
CA GLU A 215 -2.66 -12.23 0.98
C GLU A 215 -3.57 -12.31 -0.24
N VAL A 216 -4.21 -11.20 -0.61
CA VAL A 216 -5.07 -11.10 -1.81
C VAL A 216 -4.72 -9.85 -2.57
N GLY A 217 -4.11 -10.00 -3.76
CA GLY A 217 -3.71 -8.89 -4.61
C GLY A 217 -2.49 -9.20 -5.43
N ASN A 218 -2.04 -8.24 -6.21
CA ASN A 218 -0.92 -8.40 -7.12
C ASN A 218 0.32 -7.69 -6.60
N ILE A 219 1.49 -8.22 -6.95
CA ILE A 219 2.78 -7.59 -6.71
C ILE A 219 3.36 -7.17 -8.06
N GLN A 220 3.76 -5.91 -8.17
CA GLN A 220 4.47 -5.35 -9.31
C GLN A 220 5.85 -4.89 -8.85
N LEU A 221 6.89 -5.44 -9.46
CA LEU A 221 8.27 -5.07 -9.19
C LEU A 221 8.94 -4.60 -10.48
N ALA A 222 9.26 -3.32 -10.54
CA ALA A 222 10.12 -2.75 -11.57
C ALA A 222 11.56 -2.66 -11.03
N TRP A 223 12.53 -3.24 -11.75
CA TRP A 223 13.91 -3.31 -11.32
C TRP A 223 14.86 -2.73 -12.36
N ALA A 224 15.88 -2.01 -11.90
CA ALA A 224 16.84 -1.40 -12.80
C ALA A 224 17.71 -2.45 -13.50
N THR A 225 17.86 -2.34 -14.81
CA THR A 225 18.79 -3.20 -15.57
C THR A 225 20.22 -2.96 -15.09
N GLY A 226 20.95 -4.07 -14.85
CA GLY A 226 22.33 -4.03 -14.37
C GLY A 226 22.48 -4.08 -12.84
N ASP A 227 21.42 -3.85 -12.09
CA ASP A 227 21.43 -4.06 -10.64
C ASP A 227 21.31 -5.56 -10.33
N GLY A 228 22.32 -6.16 -9.68
CA GLY A 228 22.29 -7.57 -9.29
C GLY A 228 21.33 -7.85 -8.16
N PHE A 229 20.71 -9.04 -8.19
CA PHE A 229 19.76 -9.47 -7.15
C PHE A 229 19.68 -11.00 -7.05
N ARG A 230 19.23 -11.45 -5.89
CA ARG A 230 18.67 -12.77 -5.66
C ARG A 230 17.22 -12.63 -5.21
N LEU A 231 16.28 -13.10 -6.02
CA LEU A 231 14.84 -13.01 -5.75
C LEU A 231 14.28 -14.39 -5.46
N ALA A 232 13.62 -14.53 -4.32
CA ALA A 232 12.77 -15.67 -4.00
C ALA A 232 11.31 -15.26 -4.16
N TYR A 233 10.48 -16.10 -4.77
CA TYR A 233 9.05 -15.85 -4.88
C TYR A 233 8.20 -17.05 -4.46
N GLN A 234 7.00 -16.75 -3.97
CA GLN A 234 5.97 -17.74 -3.65
C GLN A 234 4.60 -17.21 -4.07
N ILE A 235 3.85 -18.01 -4.81
CA ILE A 235 2.49 -17.72 -5.25
C ILE A 235 1.60 -18.90 -4.88
N GLY A 236 0.56 -18.67 -4.07
CA GLY A 236 -0.41 -19.70 -3.71
C GLY A 236 -1.37 -19.98 -4.87
N SER A 237 -2.01 -18.94 -5.40
CA SER A 237 -2.90 -19.01 -6.57
C SER A 237 -2.69 -17.77 -7.45
N GLY A 238 -2.19 -17.96 -8.65
CA GLY A 238 -1.85 -16.89 -9.59
C GLY A 238 -0.69 -17.27 -10.49
N LYS A 239 -0.10 -16.28 -11.15
CA LYS A 239 0.97 -16.47 -12.13
C LYS A 239 2.15 -15.54 -11.88
N LEU A 240 3.35 -16.04 -12.16
CA LEU A 240 4.53 -15.22 -12.33
C LEU A 240 4.60 -14.72 -13.78
N LYS A 241 4.64 -13.42 -13.98
CA LYS A 241 4.92 -12.75 -15.25
C LYS A 241 6.32 -12.15 -15.15
N ASN A 242 7.30 -12.84 -15.71
CA ASN A 242 8.69 -12.42 -15.66
C ASN A 242 9.11 -11.81 -17.00
N GLN A 243 9.50 -10.54 -16.98
CA GLN A 243 10.05 -9.79 -18.10
C GLN A 243 11.50 -9.33 -17.83
N PHE A 244 12.16 -9.89 -16.82
CA PHE A 244 13.58 -9.60 -16.58
C PHE A 244 14.43 -10.31 -17.64
N GLU A 245 15.18 -9.54 -18.40
CA GLU A 245 16.14 -10.07 -19.36
C GLU A 245 17.36 -10.64 -18.65
N GLY A 246 17.78 -11.85 -19.04
CA GLY A 246 19.01 -12.49 -18.56
C GLY A 246 18.93 -13.06 -17.13
N ALA A 247 17.76 -13.06 -16.48
CA ALA A 247 17.61 -13.70 -15.18
C ALA A 247 17.49 -15.24 -15.34
N VAL A 248 18.29 -15.97 -14.57
CA VAL A 248 18.19 -17.45 -14.50
C VAL A 248 17.06 -17.80 -13.53
N THR A 249 16.12 -18.61 -14.00
CA THR A 249 14.94 -19.03 -13.24
C THR A 249 15.05 -20.49 -12.84
N GLU A 250 15.00 -20.76 -11.53
CA GLU A 250 14.79 -22.11 -10.99
C GLU A 250 13.36 -22.17 -10.42
N GLN A 251 12.47 -22.93 -11.05
CA GLN A 251 11.08 -23.05 -10.65
C GLN A 251 10.78 -24.45 -10.11
N THR A 252 10.06 -24.52 -8.99
CA THR A 252 9.55 -25.76 -8.41
C THR A 252 8.03 -25.64 -8.25
N GLY A 253 7.27 -26.57 -8.81
CA GLY A 253 5.80 -26.60 -8.76
C GLY A 253 5.13 -26.59 -10.14
N SER A 254 3.86 -27.03 -10.21
CA SER A 254 3.07 -27.00 -11.43
C SER A 254 2.32 -25.67 -11.58
N GLN A 255 2.01 -25.27 -12.83
CA GLN A 255 1.31 -24.00 -13.11
C GLN A 255 -0.12 -23.90 -12.52
N HIS A 256 -0.64 -24.94 -11.90
CA HIS A 256 -2.01 -25.03 -11.36
C HIS A 256 -2.06 -25.20 -9.83
N GLU A 257 -0.92 -25.40 -9.19
CA GLU A 257 -0.76 -25.46 -7.75
C GLU A 257 0.28 -24.42 -7.34
N SER A 258 0.44 -24.15 -6.05
CA SER A 258 1.37 -23.13 -5.56
C SER A 258 2.72 -23.16 -6.30
N SER A 259 3.12 -22.01 -6.84
CA SER A 259 4.39 -21.85 -7.56
C SER A 259 5.39 -21.14 -6.65
N LYS A 260 6.58 -21.69 -6.54
CA LYS A 260 7.71 -21.05 -5.86
C LYS A 260 8.99 -21.22 -6.66
N GLY A 261 9.91 -20.30 -6.49
CA GLY A 261 11.19 -20.39 -7.20
C GLY A 261 12.12 -19.25 -6.82
N THR A 262 13.26 -19.26 -7.49
CA THR A 262 14.29 -18.23 -7.35
C THR A 262 14.66 -17.69 -8.72
N LEU A 263 14.98 -16.39 -8.75
CA LEU A 263 15.60 -15.73 -9.89
C LEU A 263 16.87 -15.05 -9.40
N THR A 264 17.93 -15.17 -10.18
CA THR A 264 19.19 -14.50 -9.88
C THR A 264 19.68 -13.70 -11.08
N SER A 265 20.30 -12.58 -10.82
CA SER A 265 20.91 -11.73 -11.82
C SER A 265 22.12 -11.00 -11.23
N GLY A 266 23.21 -10.96 -11.99
CA GLY A 266 24.42 -10.21 -11.61
C GLY A 266 25.09 -10.73 -10.34
N ASP A 267 25.48 -9.81 -9.45
CA ASP A 267 26.29 -10.07 -8.25
C ASP A 267 25.50 -10.59 -7.04
N GLU A 268 24.19 -10.78 -7.18
CA GLU A 268 23.28 -11.22 -6.09
C GLU A 268 23.37 -10.39 -4.80
N SER A 269 23.82 -9.16 -4.89
CA SER A 269 24.11 -8.30 -3.73
C SER A 269 22.85 -7.87 -2.97
N ARG A 270 21.67 -8.00 -3.58
CA ARG A 270 20.40 -7.60 -2.99
C ARG A 270 19.46 -8.79 -2.85
N ALA A 271 18.87 -8.93 -1.66
CA ALA A 271 17.88 -9.98 -1.38
C ALA A 271 16.47 -9.46 -1.63
N ILE A 272 15.72 -10.15 -2.49
CA ILE A 272 14.30 -9.84 -2.78
C ILE A 272 13.44 -11.03 -2.42
N GLU A 273 12.37 -10.79 -1.68
CA GLU A 273 11.39 -11.80 -1.31
C GLU A 273 9.98 -11.31 -1.68
N LEU A 274 9.28 -12.07 -2.54
CA LEU A 274 7.94 -11.75 -2.99
C LEU A 274 6.98 -12.88 -2.67
N SER A 275 5.86 -12.57 -2.03
CA SER A 275 4.86 -13.57 -1.67
C SER A 275 3.45 -13.06 -1.92
N ALA A 276 2.68 -13.79 -2.73
CA ALA A 276 1.26 -13.56 -2.95
C ALA A 276 0.49 -14.85 -2.66
N SER A 277 -0.41 -14.84 -1.67
CA SER A 277 -1.24 -16.02 -1.42
C SER A 277 -2.26 -16.20 -2.54
N THR A 278 -2.89 -15.10 -3.00
CA THR A 278 -3.78 -15.09 -4.18
C THR A 278 -3.53 -13.84 -4.99
N GLY A 279 -3.04 -14.00 -6.23
CA GLY A 279 -2.74 -12.91 -7.15
C GLY A 279 -1.49 -13.16 -7.98
N ASP A 280 -1.22 -12.28 -8.91
CA ASP A 280 -0.09 -12.37 -9.83
C ASP A 280 1.12 -11.60 -9.28
N ILE A 281 2.32 -12.12 -9.58
CA ILE A 281 3.57 -11.38 -9.43
C ILE A 281 4.08 -10.99 -10.81
N SER A 282 4.25 -9.70 -11.05
CA SER A 282 4.75 -9.15 -12.30
C SER A 282 6.12 -8.49 -12.09
N LEU A 283 7.10 -8.95 -12.84
CA LEU A 283 8.48 -8.47 -12.80
C LEU A 283 8.79 -7.77 -14.11
N THR A 284 9.24 -6.51 -14.05
CA THR A 284 9.61 -5.72 -15.24
C THR A 284 10.99 -5.08 -15.01
N SER A 285 11.76 -4.92 -16.08
CA SER A 285 13.01 -4.18 -16.03
C SER A 285 12.86 -2.79 -16.63
N PHE A 286 13.61 -1.84 -16.11
CA PHE A 286 13.74 -0.51 -16.69
C PHE A 286 15.20 -0.10 -16.82
N SER A 287 15.51 0.69 -17.85
CA SER A 287 16.84 1.26 -18.03
C SER A 287 16.98 2.55 -17.24
N THR A 288 17.94 2.63 -16.35
CA THR A 288 18.39 3.91 -15.81
C THR A 288 19.15 4.63 -16.91
N LYS A 289 18.47 5.55 -17.64
CA LYS A 289 19.21 6.50 -18.45
C LYS A 289 20.04 7.39 -17.51
N GLU A 290 21.36 7.37 -17.69
CA GLU A 290 22.29 8.34 -17.12
C GLU A 290 21.97 9.76 -17.58
#